data_f4f3f5fe8d0fe0560e068da0fcd71e5d
#
_entry.id   f4f3f5fe8d0fe0560e068da0fcd71e5d
#
_cell.length_a   1.000
_cell.length_b   1.000
_cell.length_c   1.000
_cell.angle_alpha   90.00
_cell.angle_beta   90.00
_cell.angle_gamma   90.00
#
_symmetry.space_group_name_H-M   'P 1'
#
loop_
_entity.id
_entity.type
_entity.pdbx_description
1 polymer ?
#
loop_
_entity_poly.entity_id
_entity_poly.type
_entity_poly.pdbx_seq_one_letter_code
_entity_poly.pdbx_strand_id
1 'polypeptide(L)'
;AFGSAGGFVAGPKEFIEALRPKARSFIFTASPMAPCLTAAAAKAVDLVMENTALVDKLWENRNYFADRLSKLGLNIGTSVTPVIPIIVGDAEKAQKLSEMMYERGVYAQALQFPMVPRGTARLRTILSADHTKEDLDKVVDALEECAKALDLIR
;
A
#
# COMPACT_ATOMS: atom_id res chain seq x y z
N ALA A 1 -6.34 -1.80 6.11
CA ALA A 1 -7.55 -1.34 5.45
C ALA A 1 -8.68 -1.10 6.45
N PHE A 2 -8.94 -2.06 7.35
CA PHE A 2 -10.05 -1.96 8.31
C PHE A 2 -9.65 -1.44 9.70
N GLY A 3 -8.46 -0.87 9.86
CA GLY A 3 -7.99 -0.36 11.14
C GLY A 3 -7.87 -1.42 12.25
N SER A 4 -7.77 -2.69 11.88
CA SER A 4 -7.71 -3.84 12.77
C SER A 4 -6.54 -4.75 12.40
N ALA A 5 -6.02 -5.48 13.39
CA ALA A 5 -4.98 -6.48 13.17
C ALA A 5 -5.59 -7.84 12.82
N GLY A 6 -4.83 -8.65 12.05
CA GLY A 6 -5.23 -9.99 11.64
C GLY A 6 -5.59 -10.09 10.18
N GLY A 7 -6.27 -11.16 9.81
CA GLY A 7 -6.73 -11.44 8.46
C GLY A 7 -7.89 -12.42 8.47
N PHE A 8 -8.61 -12.50 7.36
CA PHE A 8 -9.71 -13.43 7.20
C PHE A 8 -9.70 -14.05 5.81
N VAL A 9 -10.33 -15.20 5.69
CA VAL A 9 -10.63 -15.87 4.42
C VAL A 9 -12.12 -16.04 4.30
N ALA A 10 -12.68 -15.63 3.18
CA ALA A 10 -14.08 -15.83 2.83
C ALA A 10 -14.20 -16.70 1.57
N GLY A 11 -15.21 -17.55 1.50
CA GLY A 11 -15.43 -18.43 0.37
C GLY A 11 -16.66 -19.34 0.55
N PRO A 12 -16.89 -20.28 -0.37
CA PRO A 12 -17.95 -21.28 -0.23
C PRO A 12 -17.86 -22.01 1.10
N LYS A 13 -19.02 -22.38 1.64
CA LYS A 13 -19.14 -23.02 2.97
C LYS A 13 -18.26 -24.27 3.08
N GLU A 14 -18.30 -25.14 2.09
CA GLU A 14 -17.55 -26.40 2.04
C GLU A 14 -16.04 -26.17 2.09
N PHE A 15 -15.56 -25.10 1.42
CA PHE A 15 -14.16 -24.71 1.44
C PHE A 15 -13.74 -24.23 2.84
N ILE A 16 -14.54 -23.36 3.47
CA ILE A 16 -14.24 -22.83 4.81
C ILE A 16 -14.30 -23.94 5.86
N GLU A 17 -15.26 -24.85 5.79
CA GLU A 17 -15.35 -26.01 6.69
C GLU A 17 -14.16 -26.96 6.55
N ALA A 18 -13.68 -27.19 5.32
CA ALA A 18 -12.47 -27.99 5.07
C ALA A 18 -11.18 -27.28 5.50
N LEU A 19 -11.14 -25.95 5.44
CA LEU A 19 -9.96 -25.15 5.78
C LEU A 19 -9.72 -25.09 7.31
N ARG A 20 -10.80 -24.94 8.10
CA ARG A 20 -10.72 -24.80 9.56
C ARG A 20 -9.83 -25.86 10.25
N PRO A 21 -10.03 -27.17 10.03
CA PRO A 21 -9.20 -28.19 10.69
C PRO A 21 -7.80 -28.37 10.07
N LYS A 22 -7.52 -27.72 8.92
CA LYS A 22 -6.24 -27.87 8.20
C LYS A 22 -5.34 -26.63 8.26
N ALA A 23 -5.91 -25.48 8.57
CA ALA A 23 -5.16 -24.22 8.62
C ALA A 23 -4.31 -24.16 9.90
N ARG A 24 -3.01 -24.44 9.79
CA ARG A 24 -2.07 -24.41 10.93
C ARG A 24 -2.05 -23.06 11.64
N SER A 25 -2.16 -21.96 10.89
CA SER A 25 -2.26 -20.60 11.42
C SER A 25 -3.53 -20.36 12.25
N PHE A 26 -4.56 -21.17 12.09
CA PHE A 26 -5.77 -21.12 12.89
C PHE A 26 -5.73 -22.08 14.08
N ILE A 27 -5.22 -23.31 13.89
CA ILE A 27 -5.26 -24.37 14.91
C ILE A 27 -4.16 -24.20 15.96
N PHE A 28 -2.96 -23.79 15.54
CA PHE A 28 -1.77 -23.71 16.39
C PHE A 28 -1.48 -22.31 16.94
N THR A 29 -2.27 -21.31 16.59
CA THR A 29 -2.21 -20.00 17.21
C THR A 29 -3.18 -19.93 18.38
N ALA A 30 -2.68 -19.49 19.54
CA ALA A 30 -3.45 -19.42 20.78
C ALA A 30 -4.65 -18.44 20.67
N SER A 31 -4.58 -17.47 19.75
CA SER A 31 -5.67 -16.56 19.42
C SER A 31 -5.52 -16.12 17.97
N PRO A 32 -6.31 -16.63 17.04
CA PRO A 32 -6.23 -16.19 15.64
C PRO A 32 -6.59 -14.70 15.51
N MET A 33 -7.56 -14.22 16.27
CA MET A 33 -7.96 -12.81 16.31
C MET A 33 -8.79 -12.55 17.55
N ALA A 34 -8.44 -11.52 18.31
CA ALA A 34 -9.21 -11.16 19.51
C ALA A 34 -10.66 -10.77 19.14
N PRO A 35 -11.67 -11.11 19.95
CA PRO A 35 -13.07 -10.80 19.64
C PRO A 35 -13.32 -9.31 19.39
N CYS A 36 -12.66 -8.41 20.10
CA CYS A 36 -12.76 -6.95 19.89
C CYS A 36 -12.26 -6.52 18.51
N LEU A 37 -11.15 -7.13 18.02
CA LEU A 37 -10.61 -6.85 16.69
C LEU A 37 -11.54 -7.42 15.60
N THR A 38 -12.12 -8.57 15.84
CA THR A 38 -13.12 -9.18 14.93
C THR A 38 -14.36 -8.30 14.82
N ALA A 39 -14.88 -7.81 15.94
CA ALA A 39 -16.03 -6.91 15.96
C ALA A 39 -15.74 -5.59 15.26
N ALA A 40 -14.55 -5.01 15.48
CA ALA A 40 -14.12 -3.79 14.81
C ALA A 40 -14.02 -3.99 13.28
N ALA A 41 -13.42 -5.10 12.83
CA ALA A 41 -13.32 -5.42 11.41
C ALA A 41 -14.69 -5.63 10.76
N ALA A 42 -15.61 -6.34 11.44
CA ALA A 42 -16.99 -6.53 10.97
C ALA A 42 -17.71 -5.18 10.82
N LYS A 43 -17.63 -4.30 11.84
CA LYS A 43 -18.24 -2.97 11.75
C LYS A 43 -17.61 -2.10 10.65
N ALA A 44 -16.31 -2.20 10.42
CA ALA A 44 -15.67 -1.50 9.31
C ALA A 44 -16.21 -1.96 7.93
N VAL A 45 -16.48 -3.25 7.77
CA VAL A 45 -17.15 -3.78 6.56
C VAL A 45 -18.55 -3.20 6.40
N ASP A 46 -19.35 -3.20 7.47
CA ASP A 46 -20.72 -2.61 7.44
C ASP A 46 -20.68 -1.15 7.01
N LEU A 47 -19.76 -0.34 7.58
CA LEU A 47 -19.61 1.08 7.25
C LEU A 47 -19.28 1.29 5.76
N VAL A 48 -18.39 0.47 5.20
CA VAL A 48 -18.03 0.56 3.77
C VAL A 48 -19.20 0.12 2.87
N MET A 49 -20.01 -0.86 3.31
CA MET A 49 -21.19 -1.30 2.57
C MET A 49 -22.32 -0.26 2.63
N GLU A 50 -22.47 0.44 3.75
CA GLU A 50 -23.47 1.50 3.93
C GLU A 50 -23.11 2.77 3.12
N ASN A 51 -21.82 3.09 2.98
CA ASN A 51 -21.35 4.29 2.30
C ASN A 51 -19.98 4.09 1.63
N THR A 52 -19.96 4.20 0.30
CA THR A 52 -18.74 4.04 -0.51
C THR A 52 -17.88 5.31 -0.59
N ALA A 53 -18.28 6.43 0.00
CA ALA A 53 -17.58 7.71 -0.15
C ALA A 53 -16.09 7.66 0.19
N LEU A 54 -15.69 6.84 1.19
CA LEU A 54 -14.28 6.63 1.52
C LEU A 54 -13.52 5.88 0.42
N VAL A 55 -14.17 4.91 -0.21
CA VAL A 55 -13.61 4.16 -1.33
C VAL A 55 -13.47 5.06 -2.55
N ASP A 56 -14.50 5.86 -2.85
CA ASP A 56 -14.50 6.80 -3.96
C ASP A 56 -13.39 7.86 -3.78
N LYS A 57 -13.23 8.39 -2.57
CA LYS A 57 -12.15 9.32 -2.22
C LYS A 57 -10.77 8.70 -2.35
N LEU A 58 -10.60 7.44 -1.93
CA LEU A 58 -9.36 6.70 -2.10
C LEU A 58 -8.97 6.57 -3.57
N TRP A 59 -9.94 6.26 -4.46
CA TRP A 59 -9.72 6.16 -5.89
C TRP A 59 -9.42 7.52 -6.53
N GLU A 60 -10.10 8.59 -6.09
CA GLU A 60 -9.78 9.97 -6.51
C GLU A 60 -8.32 10.32 -6.19
N ASN A 61 -7.91 10.10 -4.94
CA ASN A 61 -6.54 10.33 -4.49
C ASN A 61 -5.52 9.49 -5.29
N ARG A 62 -5.84 8.20 -5.50
CA ARG A 62 -5.00 7.29 -6.30
C ARG A 62 -4.81 7.80 -7.71
N ASN A 63 -5.89 8.18 -8.38
CA ASN A 63 -5.83 8.61 -9.77
C ASN A 63 -5.08 9.95 -9.89
N TYR A 64 -5.35 10.87 -8.98
CA TYR A 64 -4.63 12.15 -8.89
C TYR A 64 -3.12 11.94 -8.74
N PHE A 65 -2.72 11.12 -7.77
CA PHE A 65 -1.30 10.86 -7.50
C PHE A 65 -0.61 10.13 -8.66
N ALA A 66 -1.25 9.13 -9.24
CA ALA A 66 -0.71 8.38 -10.38
C ALA A 66 -0.49 9.28 -11.61
N ASP A 67 -1.44 10.20 -11.89
CA ASP A 67 -1.31 11.17 -12.98
C ASP A 67 -0.11 12.11 -12.75
N ARG A 68 0.04 12.62 -11.53
CA ARG A 68 1.18 13.49 -11.17
C ARG A 68 2.51 12.76 -11.32
N LEU A 69 2.64 11.53 -10.83
CA LEU A 69 3.87 10.73 -10.96
C LEU A 69 4.21 10.41 -12.42
N SER A 70 3.19 10.08 -13.21
CA SER A 70 3.37 9.81 -14.64
C SER A 70 3.84 11.05 -15.41
N LYS A 71 3.34 12.23 -15.07
CA LYS A 71 3.79 13.51 -15.65
C LYS A 71 5.24 13.85 -15.31
N LEU A 72 5.73 13.41 -14.15
CA LEU A 72 7.15 13.51 -13.79
C LEU A 72 8.03 12.51 -14.55
N GLY A 73 7.46 11.56 -15.27
CA GLY A 73 8.21 10.52 -15.97
C GLY A 73 8.64 9.36 -15.07
N LEU A 74 8.10 9.25 -13.86
CA LEU A 74 8.39 8.14 -12.96
C LEU A 74 7.69 6.85 -13.43
N ASN A 75 8.40 5.73 -13.36
CA ASN A 75 7.84 4.43 -13.71
C ASN A 75 7.00 3.88 -12.56
N ILE A 76 5.68 3.93 -12.71
CA ILE A 76 4.72 3.42 -11.72
C ILE A 76 4.19 2.02 -12.06
N GLY A 77 4.74 1.37 -13.08
CA GLY A 77 4.28 0.06 -13.54
C GLY A 77 2.81 0.05 -14.01
N THR A 78 2.18 -1.10 -13.83
CA THR A 78 0.78 -1.34 -14.26
C THR A 78 -0.16 -1.53 -13.06
N SER A 79 0.12 -0.90 -11.91
CA SER A 79 -0.71 -1.07 -10.72
C SER A 79 -2.12 -0.53 -10.94
N VAL A 80 -3.10 -1.39 -10.64
CA VAL A 80 -4.53 -1.08 -10.67
C VAL A 80 -5.12 -1.00 -9.25
N THR A 81 -4.29 -0.74 -8.25
CA THR A 81 -4.68 -0.67 -6.84
C THR A 81 -4.27 0.68 -6.23
N PRO A 82 -4.75 1.03 -5.03
CA PRO A 82 -4.28 2.19 -4.28
C PRO A 82 -2.82 2.10 -3.79
N VAL A 83 -2.15 0.97 -4.00
CA VAL A 83 -0.70 0.83 -3.79
C VAL A 83 0.00 1.10 -5.11
N ILE A 84 0.74 2.20 -5.18
CA ILE A 84 1.46 2.62 -6.39
C ILE A 84 2.96 2.38 -6.19
N PRO A 85 3.59 1.46 -6.95
CA PRO A 85 5.04 1.30 -6.91
C PRO A 85 5.73 2.39 -7.73
N ILE A 86 6.84 2.91 -7.26
CA ILE A 86 7.77 3.71 -8.05
C ILE A 86 8.96 2.82 -8.34
N ILE A 87 9.04 2.31 -9.57
CA ILE A 87 10.03 1.31 -9.97
C ILE A 87 11.35 2.02 -10.26
N VAL A 88 12.34 1.75 -9.44
CA VAL A 88 13.70 2.31 -9.55
C VAL A 88 14.64 1.34 -10.27
N GLY A 89 14.43 0.03 -10.09
CA GLY A 89 15.27 -1.03 -10.64
C GLY A 89 16.48 -1.36 -9.76
N ASP A 90 17.31 -0.38 -9.46
CA ASP A 90 18.49 -0.51 -8.61
C ASP A 90 18.13 -0.50 -7.11
N ALA A 91 18.69 -1.42 -6.34
CA ALA A 91 18.36 -1.60 -4.92
C ALA A 91 18.94 -0.47 -4.05
N GLU A 92 20.16 -0.03 -4.34
CA GLU A 92 20.82 1.02 -3.56
C GLU A 92 20.14 2.37 -3.79
N LYS A 93 19.78 2.67 -5.05
CA LYS A 93 19.01 3.87 -5.40
C LYS A 93 17.61 3.86 -4.76
N ALA A 94 16.93 2.70 -4.73
CA ALA A 94 15.62 2.59 -4.10
C ALA A 94 15.70 2.83 -2.58
N GLN A 95 16.71 2.27 -1.92
CA GLN A 95 16.96 2.49 -0.51
C GLN A 95 17.28 3.98 -0.23
N LYS A 96 18.16 4.56 -1.01
CA LYS A 96 18.53 5.97 -0.89
C LYS A 96 17.33 6.90 -1.11
N LEU A 97 16.49 6.60 -2.08
CA LEU A 97 15.25 7.34 -2.32
C LEU A 97 14.34 7.30 -1.09
N SER A 98 14.17 6.10 -0.47
CA SER A 98 13.37 5.95 0.75
C SER A 98 13.90 6.81 1.91
N GLU A 99 15.22 6.83 2.11
CA GLU A 99 15.89 7.64 3.15
C GLU A 99 15.68 9.14 2.90
N MET A 100 15.93 9.60 1.68
CA MET A 100 15.75 11.01 1.31
C MET A 100 14.30 11.47 1.44
N MET A 101 13.33 10.60 1.14
CA MET A 101 11.91 10.88 1.35
C MET A 101 11.57 10.97 2.84
N TYR A 102 12.14 10.07 3.66
CA TYR A 102 11.94 10.09 5.10
C TYR A 102 12.47 11.37 5.75
N GLU A 103 13.63 11.87 5.33
CA GLU A 103 14.19 13.16 5.77
C GLU A 103 13.27 14.36 5.45
N ARG A 104 12.39 14.21 4.44
CA ARG A 104 11.37 15.21 4.05
C ARG A 104 10.00 14.96 4.70
N GLY A 105 9.94 14.04 5.69
CA GLY A 105 8.71 13.70 6.40
C GLY A 105 7.75 12.77 5.64
N VAL A 106 8.24 12.11 4.59
CA VAL A 106 7.44 11.16 3.80
C VAL A 106 7.92 9.73 4.06
N TYR A 107 7.07 8.92 4.68
CA TYR A 107 7.38 7.50 4.90
C TYR A 107 6.92 6.67 3.70
N ALA A 108 7.86 6.13 2.95
CA ALA A 108 7.63 5.18 1.88
C ALA A 108 8.72 4.12 1.85
N GLN A 109 8.33 2.85 1.91
CA GLN A 109 9.25 1.73 2.09
C GLN A 109 9.89 1.29 0.76
N ALA A 110 11.21 1.18 0.75
CA ALA A 110 11.92 0.52 -0.34
C ALA A 110 11.74 -1.00 -0.26
N LEU A 111 11.38 -1.62 -1.38
CA LEU A 111 11.28 -3.06 -1.56
C LEU A 111 12.33 -3.52 -2.56
N GLN A 112 13.13 -4.51 -2.15
CA GLN A 112 14.21 -5.09 -2.95
C GLN A 112 14.21 -6.61 -2.82
N PHE A 113 15.08 -7.28 -3.54
CA PHE A 113 15.26 -8.73 -3.40
C PHE A 113 15.54 -9.10 -1.92
N PRO A 114 14.91 -10.16 -1.38
CA PRO A 114 14.07 -11.17 -2.03
C PRO A 114 12.56 -10.83 -2.10
N MET A 115 12.12 -9.68 -1.58
CA MET A 115 10.70 -9.30 -1.59
C MET A 115 10.16 -9.01 -2.99
N VAL A 116 11.02 -8.57 -3.89
CA VAL A 116 10.74 -8.37 -5.32
C VAL A 116 11.88 -8.98 -6.14
N PRO A 117 11.66 -9.33 -7.42
CA PRO A 117 12.73 -9.86 -8.28
C PRO A 117 13.91 -8.89 -8.40
N ARG A 118 15.12 -9.44 -8.66
CA ARG A 118 16.32 -8.63 -8.94
C ARG A 118 16.08 -7.68 -10.11
N GLY A 119 16.59 -6.46 -10.03
CA GLY A 119 16.41 -5.43 -11.05
C GLY A 119 15.02 -4.76 -11.07
N THR A 120 14.19 -5.04 -10.06
CA THR A 120 12.85 -4.45 -9.93
C THR A 120 12.61 -3.78 -8.58
N ALA A 121 13.70 -3.35 -7.93
CA ALA A 121 13.61 -2.61 -6.68
C ALA A 121 12.74 -1.37 -6.85
N ARG A 122 11.96 -1.05 -5.84
CA ARG A 122 10.93 -0.01 -5.92
C ARG A 122 10.65 0.64 -4.58
N LEU A 123 10.16 1.85 -4.62
CA LEU A 123 9.51 2.49 -3.48
C LEU A 123 8.03 2.13 -3.51
N ARG A 124 7.47 1.68 -2.38
CA ARG A 124 6.04 1.36 -2.25
C ARG A 124 5.31 2.52 -1.61
N THR A 125 4.44 3.17 -2.36
CA THR A 125 3.54 4.19 -1.82
C THR A 125 2.16 3.59 -1.61
N ILE A 126 1.54 3.90 -0.46
CA ILE A 126 0.21 3.42 -0.07
C ILE A 126 -0.65 4.64 0.19
N LEU A 127 -1.73 4.76 -0.56
CA LEU A 127 -2.65 5.89 -0.46
C LEU A 127 -3.77 5.59 0.53
N SER A 128 -4.29 6.65 1.13
CA SER A 128 -5.44 6.65 2.03
C SER A 128 -6.49 7.64 1.54
N ALA A 129 -7.75 7.40 1.93
CA ALA A 129 -8.82 8.36 1.75
C ALA A 129 -8.60 9.66 2.57
N ASP A 130 -7.84 9.56 3.67
CA ASP A 130 -7.55 10.69 4.56
C ASP A 130 -6.50 11.66 3.99
N HIS A 131 -5.72 11.23 2.98
CA HIS A 131 -4.77 12.15 2.35
C HIS A 131 -5.49 13.29 1.65
N THR A 132 -5.03 14.51 1.90
CA THR A 132 -5.47 15.71 1.17
C THR A 132 -4.69 15.85 -0.14
N LYS A 133 -5.15 16.70 -1.05
CA LYS A 133 -4.39 17.01 -2.28
C LYS A 133 -3.08 17.71 -1.96
N GLU A 134 -3.08 18.56 -0.95
CA GLU A 134 -1.90 19.25 -0.45
C GLU A 134 -0.84 18.28 0.08
N ASP A 135 -1.26 17.20 0.77
CA ASP A 135 -0.34 16.15 1.22
C ASP A 135 0.26 15.40 0.03
N LEU A 136 -0.58 15.05 -0.95
CA LEU A 136 -0.11 14.35 -2.16
C LEU A 136 0.82 15.23 -3.00
N ASP A 137 0.56 16.52 -3.11
CA ASP A 137 1.43 17.47 -3.80
C ASP A 137 2.79 17.60 -3.12
N LYS A 138 2.84 17.71 -1.79
CA LYS A 138 4.10 17.70 -1.03
C LYS A 138 4.92 16.44 -1.28
N VAL A 139 4.25 15.27 -1.35
CA VAL A 139 4.93 14.01 -1.65
C VAL A 139 5.47 14.00 -3.07
N VAL A 140 4.72 14.52 -4.04
CA VAL A 140 5.15 14.61 -5.45
C VAL A 140 6.34 15.54 -5.59
N ASP A 141 6.31 16.72 -4.95
CA ASP A 141 7.39 17.69 -5.00
C ASP A 141 8.68 17.11 -4.37
N ALA A 142 8.57 16.44 -3.21
CA ALA A 142 9.68 15.76 -2.58
C ALA A 142 10.25 14.63 -3.46
N LEU A 143 9.37 13.86 -4.12
CA LEU A 143 9.78 12.81 -5.06
C LEU A 143 10.51 13.38 -6.28
N GLU A 144 10.05 14.50 -6.82
CA GLU A 144 10.70 15.17 -7.96
C GLU A 144 12.14 15.56 -7.61
N GLU A 145 12.34 16.23 -6.47
CA GLU A 145 13.67 16.62 -5.99
C GLU A 145 14.58 15.40 -5.78
N CYS A 146 14.09 14.39 -5.07
CA CYS A 146 14.87 13.20 -4.75
C CYS A 146 15.18 12.38 -6.00
N ALA A 147 14.23 12.26 -6.92
CA ALA A 147 14.40 11.50 -8.16
C ALA A 147 15.40 12.18 -9.11
N LYS A 148 15.40 13.53 -9.19
CA LYS A 148 16.43 14.29 -9.92
C LYS A 148 17.82 14.09 -9.32
N ALA A 149 17.95 14.17 -7.99
CA ALA A 149 19.21 13.97 -7.28
C ALA A 149 19.79 12.55 -7.45
N LEU A 150 18.98 11.56 -7.78
CA LEU A 150 19.38 10.17 -8.02
C LEU A 150 19.43 9.79 -9.51
N ASP A 151 19.28 10.75 -10.42
CA ASP A 151 19.25 10.54 -11.87
C ASP A 151 18.18 9.49 -12.29
N LEU A 152 16.99 9.53 -11.68
CA LEU A 152 15.86 8.67 -12.03
C LEU A 152 14.94 9.33 -13.04
N ILE A 153 14.91 10.65 -13.06
CA ILE A 153 14.19 11.51 -14.04
C ILE A 153 15.10 12.68 -14.46
N ARG A 154 14.74 13.31 -15.56
CA ARG A 154 15.49 14.46 -16.12
C ARG A 154 14.99 15.80 -15.58
#